data_3fd2924e942ac33d09532183932371f8
#
_entry.id   3fd2924e942ac33d09532183932371f8
#
_cell.length_a   1.000
_cell.length_b   1.000
_cell.length_c   1.000
_cell.angle_alpha   90.00
_cell.angle_beta   90.00
_cell.angle_gamma   90.00
#
_symmetry.space_group_name_H-M   'P 1'
#
loop_
_entity.id
_entity.type
_entity.pdbx_description
1 polymer ?
#
loop_
_entity_poly.entity_id
_entity_poly.type
_entity_poly.pdbx_seq_one_letter_code
_entity_poly.pdbx_strand_id
1 'polypeptide(L)'
;MPPQPRKRFGQHWLKNEKVLHRILAAAEVTKGDRILEIGPGTGILTRWLTSLADAVVAVEIDRDLCQQLRRQFEAVEQFLLLEGDILQLDLAASLSQQPDFWPLNKVVANIPYYITAPILEKLLGRVAQPNPQPFDQIVLLIQREVADRLYAQPGSKIFGALSVRVQYLAGCELICPVPAKAFQPPPKVESAVVRLRPRPFLPAAINPPLFEQLVQLGFSSRRKMLRNNLQDLIDREQLISLLTSLKVLPTARAEDLSVEQWVRLSNKIQEMRGNDG
;
A
#
# COMPACT_ATOMS: atom_id res chain seq x y z
N MET A 1 -34.01 -1.19 7.15
CA MET A 1 -33.52 -2.28 6.29
C MET A 1 -31.99 -2.29 6.36
N PRO A 2 -31.33 -3.43 6.35
CA PRO A 2 -29.88 -3.44 6.23
C PRO A 2 -29.44 -2.74 4.92
N PRO A 3 -28.31 -2.02 4.92
CA PRO A 3 -27.84 -1.34 3.74
C PRO A 3 -27.57 -2.36 2.61
N GLN A 4 -27.81 -1.96 1.38
CA GLN A 4 -27.50 -2.79 0.22
C GLN A 4 -26.17 -2.35 -0.39
N PRO A 5 -25.30 -3.30 -0.78
CA PRO A 5 -24.01 -2.98 -1.37
C PRO A 5 -24.18 -2.20 -2.70
N ARG A 6 -23.47 -1.08 -2.81
CA ARG A 6 -23.49 -0.25 -4.02
C ARG A 6 -22.35 -0.62 -4.96
N LYS A 7 -22.69 -1.07 -6.17
CA LYS A 7 -21.68 -1.45 -7.19
C LYS A 7 -20.68 -0.34 -7.50
N ARG A 8 -21.11 0.93 -7.50
CA ARG A 8 -20.25 2.10 -7.78
C ARG A 8 -19.09 2.27 -6.79
N PHE A 9 -19.24 1.74 -5.57
CA PHE A 9 -18.22 1.78 -4.53
C PHE A 9 -17.45 0.45 -4.38
N GLY A 10 -17.75 -0.54 -5.23
CA GLY A 10 -17.07 -1.85 -5.18
C GLY A 10 -17.23 -2.56 -3.82
N GLN A 11 -18.38 -2.38 -3.16
CA GLN A 11 -18.60 -2.88 -1.80
C GLN A 11 -18.73 -4.40 -1.75
N HIS A 12 -17.83 -5.03 -1.02
CA HIS A 12 -17.82 -6.45 -0.65
C HIS A 12 -17.56 -6.56 0.86
N TRP A 13 -18.62 -6.80 1.61
CA TRP A 13 -18.50 -6.83 3.08
C TRP A 13 -17.98 -8.17 3.55
N LEU A 14 -16.92 -8.15 4.34
CA LEU A 14 -16.37 -9.33 4.97
C LEU A 14 -17.40 -9.90 5.98
N LYS A 15 -17.69 -11.21 5.89
CA LYS A 15 -18.58 -11.91 6.82
C LYS A 15 -17.91 -13.10 7.51
N ASN A 16 -16.69 -13.43 7.12
CA ASN A 16 -15.97 -14.59 7.63
C ASN A 16 -15.17 -14.20 8.88
N GLU A 17 -15.61 -14.66 10.04
CA GLU A 17 -14.96 -14.37 11.32
C GLU A 17 -13.52 -14.88 11.42
N LYS A 18 -13.20 -16.03 10.82
CA LYS A 18 -11.82 -16.54 10.80
C LYS A 18 -10.86 -15.59 10.08
N VAL A 19 -11.32 -14.97 9.00
CA VAL A 19 -10.53 -13.95 8.27
C VAL A 19 -10.40 -12.69 9.10
N LEU A 20 -11.49 -12.26 9.75
CA LEU A 20 -11.48 -11.11 10.66
C LEU A 20 -10.45 -11.29 11.78
N HIS A 21 -10.46 -12.45 12.46
CA HIS A 21 -9.47 -12.76 13.50
C HIS A 21 -8.03 -12.77 12.97
N ARG A 22 -7.81 -13.22 11.72
CA ARG A 22 -6.48 -13.14 11.09
C ARG A 22 -6.03 -11.72 10.81
N ILE A 23 -6.94 -10.84 10.39
CA ILE A 23 -6.66 -9.39 10.21
C ILE A 23 -6.26 -8.79 11.56
N LEU A 24 -7.04 -9.02 12.61
CA LEU A 24 -6.78 -8.50 13.95
C LEU A 24 -5.45 -9.03 14.52
N ALA A 25 -5.18 -10.32 14.38
CA ALA A 25 -3.92 -10.92 14.81
C ALA A 25 -2.72 -10.34 14.03
N ALA A 26 -2.87 -10.12 12.70
CA ALA A 26 -1.82 -9.50 11.89
C ALA A 26 -1.61 -8.02 12.24
N ALA A 27 -2.67 -7.33 12.67
CA ALA A 27 -2.60 -5.92 13.05
C ALA A 27 -1.94 -5.69 14.41
N GLU A 28 -1.83 -6.74 15.25
CA GLU A 28 -1.19 -6.67 16.56
C GLU A 28 -1.66 -5.44 17.35
N VAL A 29 -3.01 -5.22 17.35
CA VAL A 29 -3.62 -4.05 17.97
C VAL A 29 -3.49 -4.11 19.49
N THR A 30 -3.05 -3.02 20.07
CA THR A 30 -2.89 -2.85 21.53
C THR A 30 -3.51 -1.55 22.01
N LYS A 31 -3.67 -1.41 23.33
CA LYS A 31 -3.94 -0.11 23.93
C LYS A 31 -2.77 0.84 23.65
N GLY A 32 -3.08 2.08 23.34
CA GLY A 32 -2.13 3.09 22.84
C GLY A 32 -2.12 3.22 21.32
N ASP A 33 -2.73 2.26 20.59
CA ASP A 33 -2.86 2.38 19.13
C ASP A 33 -4.00 3.33 18.75
N ARG A 34 -3.72 4.20 17.76
CA ARG A 34 -4.70 5.04 17.07
C ARG A 34 -4.81 4.58 15.62
N ILE A 35 -5.92 3.98 15.28
CA ILE A 35 -6.09 3.23 14.04
C ILE A 35 -6.87 4.04 13.01
N LEU A 36 -6.39 4.03 11.77
CA LEU A 36 -7.16 4.42 10.59
C LEU A 36 -7.84 3.19 10.00
N GLU A 37 -9.15 3.21 9.92
CA GLU A 37 -9.94 2.25 9.15
C GLU A 37 -10.48 2.91 7.88
N ILE A 38 -10.16 2.36 6.70
CA ILE A 38 -10.64 2.86 5.41
C ILE A 38 -11.77 1.97 4.92
N GLY A 39 -12.97 2.57 4.71
CA GLY A 39 -14.14 1.84 4.28
C GLY A 39 -14.66 0.85 5.31
N PRO A 40 -15.10 1.30 6.50
CA PRO A 40 -15.62 0.44 7.57
C PRO A 40 -16.84 -0.39 7.15
N GLY A 41 -17.56 0.05 6.11
CA GLY A 41 -18.73 -0.61 5.59
C GLY A 41 -19.82 -0.75 6.64
N THR A 42 -20.15 -2.00 7.01
CA THR A 42 -21.17 -2.28 8.05
C THR A 42 -20.62 -2.23 9.48
N GLY A 43 -19.34 -1.89 9.68
CA GLY A 43 -18.72 -1.76 11.00
C GLY A 43 -18.29 -3.07 11.64
N ILE A 44 -18.16 -4.17 10.88
CA ILE A 44 -17.75 -5.47 11.42
C ILE A 44 -16.34 -5.41 12.00
N LEU A 45 -15.38 -4.85 11.26
CA LEU A 45 -14.00 -4.70 11.71
C LEU A 45 -13.91 -3.60 12.77
N THR A 46 -14.59 -2.47 12.55
CA THR A 46 -14.68 -1.34 13.48
C THR A 46 -14.99 -1.75 14.91
N ARG A 47 -15.98 -2.64 15.10
CA ARG A 47 -16.41 -3.12 16.42
C ARG A 47 -15.25 -3.77 17.21
N TRP A 48 -14.40 -4.54 16.52
CA TRP A 48 -13.25 -5.17 17.17
C TRP A 48 -12.13 -4.16 17.40
N LEU A 49 -11.87 -3.30 16.42
CA LEU A 49 -10.83 -2.29 16.57
C LEU A 49 -11.11 -1.36 17.75
N THR A 50 -12.35 -0.88 17.90
CA THR A 50 -12.74 -0.02 19.02
C THR A 50 -12.67 -0.70 20.39
N SER A 51 -12.78 -2.03 20.46
CA SER A 51 -12.61 -2.77 21.72
C SER A 51 -11.13 -2.96 22.10
N LEU A 52 -10.21 -2.89 21.14
CA LEU A 52 -8.80 -3.22 21.33
C LEU A 52 -7.88 -1.98 21.36
N ALA A 53 -8.18 -0.95 20.58
CA ALA A 53 -7.38 0.26 20.44
C ALA A 53 -7.81 1.38 21.39
N ASP A 54 -6.99 2.41 21.52
CA ASP A 54 -7.37 3.64 22.23
C ASP A 54 -8.25 4.54 21.36
N ALA A 55 -8.01 4.58 20.05
CA ALA A 55 -8.82 5.35 19.13
C ALA A 55 -8.94 4.68 17.77
N VAL A 56 -10.09 4.86 17.12
CA VAL A 56 -10.35 4.41 15.75
C VAL A 56 -10.96 5.56 14.96
N VAL A 57 -10.25 5.99 13.94
CA VAL A 57 -10.77 6.95 12.94
C VAL A 57 -11.17 6.15 11.71
N ALA A 58 -12.45 6.15 11.39
CA ALA A 58 -12.99 5.50 10.20
C ALA A 58 -13.31 6.53 9.11
N VAL A 59 -12.91 6.26 7.86
CA VAL A 59 -13.24 7.10 6.69
C VAL A 59 -14.17 6.33 5.77
N GLU A 60 -15.38 6.88 5.55
CA GLU A 60 -16.40 6.25 4.70
C GLU A 60 -16.97 7.27 3.71
N ILE A 61 -17.11 6.86 2.45
CA ILE A 61 -17.62 7.70 1.37
C ILE A 61 -19.14 7.54 1.18
N ASP A 62 -19.72 6.43 1.62
CA ASP A 62 -21.13 6.14 1.46
C ASP A 62 -21.95 6.77 2.61
N ARG A 63 -22.74 7.79 2.28
CA ARG A 63 -23.54 8.54 3.27
C ARG A 63 -24.52 7.68 4.06
N ASP A 64 -25.11 6.64 3.43
CA ASP A 64 -26.07 5.78 4.13
C ASP A 64 -25.34 4.90 5.17
N LEU A 65 -24.15 4.42 4.82
CA LEU A 65 -23.28 3.71 5.78
C LEU A 65 -22.79 4.66 6.88
N CYS A 66 -22.44 5.90 6.55
CA CYS A 66 -22.09 6.89 7.57
C CYS A 66 -23.21 7.11 8.60
N GLN A 67 -24.46 7.24 8.14
CA GLN A 67 -25.61 7.39 9.06
C GLN A 67 -25.80 6.15 9.95
N GLN A 68 -25.63 4.97 9.39
CA GLN A 68 -25.71 3.72 10.16
C GLN A 68 -24.58 3.64 11.19
N LEU A 69 -23.33 3.91 10.79
CA LEU A 69 -22.18 3.86 11.67
C LEU A 69 -22.26 4.86 12.83
N ARG A 70 -22.72 6.11 12.57
CA ARG A 70 -22.97 7.08 13.62
C ARG A 70 -23.94 6.58 14.68
N ARG A 71 -25.06 5.94 14.27
CA ARG A 71 -26.02 5.35 15.23
C ARG A 71 -25.45 4.13 15.95
N GLN A 72 -24.71 3.28 15.23
CA GLN A 72 -24.18 2.04 15.79
C GLN A 72 -23.08 2.28 16.82
N PHE A 73 -22.28 3.33 16.64
CA PHE A 73 -21.13 3.67 17.48
C PHE A 73 -21.35 4.97 18.28
N GLU A 74 -22.58 5.46 18.41
CA GLU A 74 -22.93 6.73 19.10
C GLU A 74 -22.37 6.80 20.53
N ALA A 75 -22.40 5.69 21.26
CA ALA A 75 -21.90 5.59 22.64
C ALA A 75 -20.43 5.16 22.77
N VAL A 76 -19.67 5.09 21.64
CA VAL A 76 -18.28 4.63 21.62
C VAL A 76 -17.36 5.84 21.53
N GLU A 77 -16.84 6.31 22.65
CA GLU A 77 -16.01 7.53 22.75
C GLU A 77 -14.73 7.45 21.94
N GLN A 78 -14.12 6.25 21.82
CA GLN A 78 -12.90 6.02 21.05
C GLN A 78 -13.14 5.86 19.53
N PHE A 79 -14.33 6.17 19.02
CA PHE A 79 -14.66 6.08 17.59
C PHE A 79 -14.95 7.45 16.99
N LEU A 80 -14.26 7.78 15.90
CA LEU A 80 -14.51 8.99 15.11
C LEU A 80 -14.76 8.61 13.65
N LEU A 81 -15.89 9.07 13.10
CA LEU A 81 -16.24 8.86 11.70
C LEU A 81 -16.04 10.13 10.89
N LEU A 82 -15.18 10.04 9.88
CA LEU A 82 -15.01 11.06 8.84
C LEU A 82 -15.77 10.63 7.58
N GLU A 83 -16.76 11.41 7.18
CA GLU A 83 -17.48 11.20 5.92
C GLU A 83 -16.73 11.83 4.76
N GLY A 84 -16.27 11.03 3.79
CA GLY A 84 -15.54 11.55 2.65
C GLY A 84 -14.73 10.49 1.89
N ASP A 85 -14.08 10.97 0.83
CA ASP A 85 -13.15 10.17 0.04
C ASP A 85 -11.77 10.21 0.69
N ILE A 86 -11.27 9.04 1.11
CA ILE A 86 -9.92 8.91 1.70
C ILE A 86 -8.83 9.52 0.81
N LEU A 87 -8.97 9.48 -0.50
CA LEU A 87 -7.98 10.01 -1.42
C LEU A 87 -7.93 11.55 -1.42
N GLN A 88 -9.02 12.21 -1.04
CA GLN A 88 -9.15 13.68 -1.02
C GLN A 88 -9.00 14.29 0.38
N LEU A 89 -9.27 13.48 1.42
CA LEU A 89 -9.20 13.95 2.81
C LEU A 89 -7.75 14.24 3.22
N ASP A 90 -7.53 15.43 3.81
CA ASP A 90 -6.34 15.72 4.61
C ASP A 90 -6.62 15.25 6.05
N LEU A 91 -6.03 14.11 6.42
CA LEU A 91 -6.24 13.52 7.74
C LEU A 91 -5.65 14.40 8.85
N ALA A 92 -4.49 15.01 8.63
CA ALA A 92 -3.86 15.88 9.63
C ALA A 92 -4.71 17.12 9.90
N ALA A 93 -5.20 17.79 8.85
CA ALA A 93 -6.09 18.93 8.98
C ALA A 93 -7.43 18.53 9.63
N SER A 94 -8.02 17.38 9.21
CA SER A 94 -9.31 16.91 9.73
C SER A 94 -9.25 16.52 11.20
N LEU A 95 -8.08 16.10 11.70
CA LEU A 95 -7.87 15.64 13.07
C LEU A 95 -7.14 16.66 13.96
N SER A 96 -6.82 17.86 13.43
CA SER A 96 -6.06 18.89 14.14
C SER A 96 -6.69 19.32 15.47
N GLN A 97 -8.02 19.25 15.60
CA GLN A 97 -8.78 19.59 16.81
C GLN A 97 -9.20 18.33 17.61
N GLN A 98 -8.66 17.16 17.29
CA GLN A 98 -9.01 15.88 17.89
C GLN A 98 -7.74 15.18 18.43
N PRO A 99 -7.12 15.70 19.52
CA PRO A 99 -5.82 15.19 20.00
C PRO A 99 -5.87 13.73 20.44
N ASP A 100 -7.02 13.24 20.89
CA ASP A 100 -7.19 11.84 21.29
C ASP A 100 -7.13 10.87 20.10
N PHE A 101 -7.41 11.36 18.88
CA PHE A 101 -7.41 10.60 17.65
C PHE A 101 -6.16 10.80 16.79
N TRP A 102 -5.23 11.68 17.16
CA TRP A 102 -4.05 12.00 16.38
C TRP A 102 -2.76 12.00 17.24
N PRO A 103 -1.60 11.59 16.71
CA PRO A 103 -1.37 11.02 15.39
C PRO A 103 -1.83 9.56 15.27
N LEU A 104 -2.25 9.18 14.04
CA LEU A 104 -2.58 7.79 13.71
C LEU A 104 -1.29 6.99 13.50
N ASN A 105 -1.19 5.78 14.10
CA ASN A 105 0.00 4.96 13.97
C ASN A 105 -0.21 3.63 13.24
N LYS A 106 -1.44 3.17 13.09
CA LYS A 106 -1.75 1.94 12.34
C LYS A 106 -2.89 2.14 11.35
N VAL A 107 -2.88 1.31 10.30
CA VAL A 107 -3.99 1.20 9.35
C VAL A 107 -4.48 -0.24 9.32
N VAL A 108 -5.79 -0.44 9.49
CA VAL A 108 -6.41 -1.76 9.36
C VAL A 108 -7.68 -1.62 8.55
N ALA A 109 -7.73 -2.21 7.34
CA ALA A 109 -8.83 -1.93 6.43
C ALA A 109 -9.12 -3.06 5.43
N ASN A 110 -10.41 -3.20 5.08
CA ASN A 110 -10.88 -3.94 3.91
C ASN A 110 -11.20 -2.93 2.79
N ILE A 111 -10.23 -2.60 1.96
CA ILE A 111 -10.32 -1.48 1.02
C ILE A 111 -11.00 -1.85 -0.31
N PRO A 112 -11.68 -0.90 -0.97
CA PRO A 112 -12.23 -1.11 -2.30
C PRO A 112 -11.13 -1.41 -3.33
N TYR A 113 -11.33 -2.44 -4.15
CA TYR A 113 -10.28 -2.97 -5.04
C TYR A 113 -9.81 -2.00 -6.11
N TYR A 114 -10.71 -1.17 -6.64
CA TYR A 114 -10.42 -0.26 -7.75
C TYR A 114 -9.52 0.93 -7.38
N ILE A 115 -9.35 1.20 -6.07
CA ILE A 115 -8.49 2.28 -5.55
C ILE A 115 -7.32 1.78 -4.70
N THR A 116 -7.00 0.48 -4.76
CA THR A 116 -5.90 -0.10 -3.95
C THR A 116 -4.56 0.62 -4.19
N ALA A 117 -4.17 0.86 -5.45
CA ALA A 117 -2.89 1.51 -5.74
C ALA A 117 -2.84 2.99 -5.28
N PRO A 118 -3.86 3.83 -5.53
CA PRO A 118 -3.94 5.17 -4.94
C PRO A 118 -3.91 5.19 -3.41
N ILE A 119 -4.59 4.23 -2.74
CA ILE A 119 -4.56 4.14 -1.28
C ILE A 119 -3.15 3.80 -0.79
N LEU A 120 -2.47 2.83 -1.42
CA LEU A 120 -1.09 2.49 -1.07
C LEU A 120 -0.16 3.71 -1.21
N GLU A 121 -0.31 4.50 -2.29
CA GLU A 121 0.45 5.73 -2.48
C GLU A 121 0.13 6.78 -1.40
N LYS A 122 -1.14 6.94 -1.01
CA LYS A 122 -1.53 7.84 0.09
C LYS A 122 -0.93 7.44 1.43
N LEU A 123 -0.88 6.14 1.73
CA LEU A 123 -0.40 5.63 3.02
C LEU A 123 1.12 5.60 3.13
N LEU A 124 1.82 5.23 2.05
CA LEU A 124 3.27 5.07 2.03
C LEU A 124 3.99 6.31 1.49
N GLY A 125 3.31 7.16 0.73
CA GLY A 125 3.91 8.19 -0.09
C GLY A 125 4.49 7.63 -1.39
N ARG A 126 5.29 8.46 -2.05
CA ARG A 126 6.11 8.11 -3.23
C ARG A 126 7.55 7.89 -2.81
N VAL A 127 8.33 7.26 -3.67
CA VAL A 127 9.77 7.11 -3.43
C VAL A 127 10.46 8.47 -3.30
N ALA A 128 10.09 9.43 -4.17
CA ALA A 128 10.61 10.80 -4.13
C ALA A 128 10.08 11.64 -2.96
N GLN A 129 8.94 11.25 -2.40
CA GLN A 129 8.27 11.95 -1.31
C GLN A 129 7.56 10.93 -0.41
N PRO A 130 8.29 10.18 0.41
CA PRO A 130 7.70 9.24 1.37
C PRO A 130 6.76 9.95 2.34
N ASN A 131 5.82 9.20 2.90
CA ASN A 131 4.93 9.74 3.94
C ASN A 131 5.79 10.29 5.11
N PRO A 132 5.69 11.59 5.44
CA PRO A 132 6.48 12.20 6.51
C PRO A 132 6.08 11.72 7.91
N GLN A 133 4.89 11.13 8.05
CA GLN A 133 4.39 10.50 9.26
C GLN A 133 4.04 9.04 8.96
N PRO A 134 5.06 8.18 8.79
CA PRO A 134 4.83 6.78 8.42
C PRO A 134 4.07 6.05 9.53
N PHE A 135 3.16 5.20 9.13
CA PHE A 135 2.49 4.28 10.04
C PHE A 135 3.47 3.20 10.54
N ASP A 136 3.31 2.74 11.77
CA ASP A 136 4.07 1.61 12.30
C ASP A 136 3.73 0.33 11.54
N GLN A 137 2.44 0.20 11.19
CA GLN A 137 1.93 -0.99 10.52
C GLN A 137 0.66 -0.69 9.71
N ILE A 138 0.56 -1.34 8.55
CA ILE A 138 -0.59 -1.26 7.65
C ILE A 138 -1.04 -2.68 7.33
N VAL A 139 -2.28 -3.05 7.70
CA VAL A 139 -2.89 -4.35 7.39
C VAL A 139 -4.08 -4.12 6.47
N LEU A 140 -4.00 -4.67 5.27
CA LEU A 140 -5.01 -4.47 4.23
C LEU A 140 -5.54 -5.81 3.71
N LEU A 141 -6.86 -5.87 3.55
CA LEU A 141 -7.52 -6.90 2.76
C LEU A 141 -7.76 -6.33 1.36
N ILE A 142 -7.11 -6.93 0.35
CA ILE A 142 -7.05 -6.46 -1.04
C ILE A 142 -7.22 -7.61 -2.04
N GLN A 143 -7.34 -7.31 -3.34
CA GLN A 143 -7.33 -8.34 -4.38
C GLN A 143 -6.06 -9.18 -4.35
N ARG A 144 -6.20 -10.48 -4.57
CA ARG A 144 -5.08 -11.44 -4.56
C ARG A 144 -3.99 -11.07 -5.56
N GLU A 145 -4.36 -10.67 -6.78
CA GLU A 145 -3.40 -10.27 -7.80
C GLU A 145 -2.54 -9.07 -7.35
N VAL A 146 -3.16 -8.07 -6.70
CA VAL A 146 -2.42 -6.92 -6.19
C VAL A 146 -1.53 -7.34 -5.02
N ALA A 147 -2.04 -8.14 -4.09
CA ALA A 147 -1.25 -8.69 -2.99
C ALA A 147 -0.01 -9.43 -3.51
N ASP A 148 -0.19 -10.32 -4.49
CA ASP A 148 0.91 -11.11 -5.09
C ASP A 148 2.01 -10.20 -5.68
N ARG A 149 1.64 -9.06 -6.25
CA ARG A 149 2.62 -8.06 -6.73
C ARG A 149 3.39 -7.38 -5.60
N LEU A 150 2.77 -7.14 -4.42
CA LEU A 150 3.43 -6.43 -3.32
C LEU A 150 4.60 -7.22 -2.75
N TYR A 151 4.50 -8.56 -2.65
CA TYR A 151 5.57 -9.42 -2.11
C TYR A 151 6.30 -10.24 -3.19
N ALA A 152 6.03 -9.97 -4.47
CA ALA A 152 6.68 -10.65 -5.59
C ALA A 152 8.21 -10.61 -5.48
N GLN A 153 8.85 -11.70 -5.89
CA GLN A 153 10.31 -11.78 -5.94
C GLN A 153 10.84 -11.38 -7.33
N PRO A 154 12.04 -10.79 -7.41
CA PRO A 154 12.72 -10.53 -8.67
C PRO A 154 12.80 -11.78 -9.55
N GLY A 155 12.74 -11.60 -10.87
CA GLY A 155 12.72 -12.70 -11.85
C GLY A 155 11.35 -13.33 -12.07
N SER A 156 10.34 -12.97 -11.26
CA SER A 156 8.98 -13.46 -11.47
C SER A 156 8.19 -12.56 -12.43
N LYS A 157 7.28 -13.18 -13.22
CA LYS A 157 6.41 -12.43 -14.14
C LYS A 157 5.46 -11.44 -13.47
N ILE A 158 5.23 -11.55 -12.18
CA ILE A 158 4.35 -10.65 -11.42
C ILE A 158 5.12 -9.49 -10.77
N PHE A 159 6.46 -9.59 -10.67
CA PHE A 159 7.30 -8.49 -10.21
C PHE A 159 7.22 -7.30 -11.17
N GLY A 160 6.98 -6.10 -10.65
CA GLY A 160 6.76 -4.90 -11.46
C GLY A 160 7.07 -3.60 -10.73
N ALA A 161 6.80 -2.47 -11.36
CA ALA A 161 7.03 -1.16 -10.77
C ALA A 161 6.36 -0.99 -9.39
N LEU A 162 5.15 -1.55 -9.20
CA LEU A 162 4.47 -1.54 -7.91
C LEU A 162 5.26 -2.33 -6.85
N SER A 163 5.80 -3.50 -7.24
CA SER A 163 6.65 -4.32 -6.34
C SER A 163 7.87 -3.54 -5.87
N VAL A 164 8.60 -2.92 -6.81
CA VAL A 164 9.80 -2.13 -6.50
C VAL A 164 9.47 -0.96 -5.58
N ARG A 165 8.43 -0.16 -5.91
CA ARG A 165 8.05 1.03 -5.13
C ARG A 165 7.65 0.67 -3.71
N VAL A 166 6.76 -0.32 -3.56
CA VAL A 166 6.23 -0.67 -2.24
C VAL A 166 7.30 -1.36 -1.40
N GLN A 167 8.10 -2.28 -1.97
CA GLN A 167 9.18 -2.95 -1.24
C GLN A 167 10.34 -2.01 -0.89
N TYR A 168 10.53 -0.91 -1.62
CA TYR A 168 11.44 0.16 -1.24
C TYR A 168 10.94 0.92 0.00
N LEU A 169 9.62 1.18 0.09
CA LEU A 169 9.01 1.98 1.16
C LEU A 169 8.64 1.15 2.40
N ALA A 170 8.40 -0.16 2.25
CA ALA A 170 7.92 -1.02 3.33
C ALA A 170 8.37 -2.46 3.18
N GLY A 171 8.50 -3.17 4.28
CA GLY A 171 8.51 -4.63 4.31
C GLY A 171 7.12 -5.17 4.02
N CYS A 172 6.99 -6.15 3.12
CA CYS A 172 5.71 -6.71 2.68
C CYS A 172 5.59 -8.18 3.08
N GLU A 173 4.45 -8.56 3.66
CA GLU A 173 4.16 -9.93 4.08
C GLU A 173 2.75 -10.34 3.66
N LEU A 174 2.62 -11.54 3.10
CA LEU A 174 1.33 -12.18 2.88
C LEU A 174 0.90 -12.90 4.16
N ILE A 175 -0.22 -12.48 4.75
CA ILE A 175 -0.76 -13.09 5.97
C ILE A 175 -1.60 -14.31 5.65
N CYS A 176 -2.58 -14.17 4.75
CA CYS A 176 -3.39 -15.29 4.29
C CYS A 176 -4.17 -14.98 3.00
N PRO A 177 -4.45 -16.02 2.18
CA PRO A 177 -5.44 -15.92 1.12
C PRO A 177 -6.87 -15.86 1.70
N VAL A 178 -7.77 -15.19 0.98
CA VAL A 178 -9.17 -15.02 1.36
C VAL A 178 -10.08 -15.37 0.17
N PRO A 179 -10.87 -16.45 0.27
CA PRO A 179 -11.75 -16.86 -0.83
C PRO A 179 -12.92 -15.88 -1.00
N ALA A 180 -13.43 -15.76 -2.23
CA ALA A 180 -14.54 -14.87 -2.56
C ALA A 180 -15.80 -15.10 -1.70
N LYS A 181 -16.06 -16.35 -1.28
CA LYS A 181 -17.18 -16.72 -0.40
C LYS A 181 -17.12 -16.11 1.01
N ALA A 182 -15.98 -15.53 1.40
CA ALA A 182 -15.82 -14.83 2.66
C ALA A 182 -16.56 -13.48 2.72
N PHE A 183 -17.08 -13.02 1.57
CA PHE A 183 -17.73 -11.72 1.43
C PHE A 183 -19.21 -11.82 1.05
N GLN A 184 -19.94 -10.72 1.27
CA GLN A 184 -21.32 -10.53 0.83
C GLN A 184 -21.47 -9.12 0.21
N PRO A 185 -21.80 -9.01 -1.10
CA PRO A 185 -21.78 -10.09 -2.11
C PRO A 185 -20.36 -10.61 -2.36
N PRO A 186 -20.20 -11.83 -2.87
CA PRO A 186 -18.88 -12.36 -3.18
C PRO A 186 -18.27 -11.58 -4.38
N PRO A 187 -16.98 -11.18 -4.30
CA PRO A 187 -16.26 -10.62 -5.44
C PRO A 187 -16.02 -11.69 -6.53
N LYS A 188 -15.69 -11.24 -7.74
CA LYS A 188 -15.36 -12.15 -8.85
C LYS A 188 -13.96 -12.77 -8.74
N VAL A 189 -13.12 -12.26 -7.87
CA VAL A 189 -11.72 -12.65 -7.69
C VAL A 189 -11.45 -12.97 -6.22
N GLU A 190 -10.42 -13.76 -5.97
CA GLU A 190 -9.92 -13.99 -4.62
C GLU A 190 -9.25 -12.74 -4.06
N SER A 191 -9.13 -12.70 -2.76
CA SER A 191 -8.49 -11.64 -1.99
C SER A 191 -7.33 -12.19 -1.16
N ALA A 192 -6.59 -11.31 -0.53
CA ALA A 192 -5.58 -11.67 0.44
C ALA A 192 -5.44 -10.58 1.50
N VAL A 193 -5.06 -10.98 2.70
CA VAL A 193 -4.62 -10.08 3.76
C VAL A 193 -3.12 -9.93 3.63
N VAL A 194 -2.67 -8.67 3.55
CA VAL A 194 -1.25 -8.30 3.52
C VAL A 194 -0.93 -7.39 4.70
N ARG A 195 0.31 -7.48 5.16
CA ARG A 195 0.87 -6.59 6.16
C ARG A 195 2.06 -5.84 5.55
N LEU A 196 2.04 -4.52 5.70
CA LEU A 196 3.14 -3.65 5.31
C LEU A 196 3.70 -2.99 6.57
N ARG A 197 5.02 -2.99 6.71
CA ARG A 197 5.74 -2.25 7.74
C ARG A 197 6.62 -1.22 7.06
N PRO A 198 6.20 0.06 7.03
CA PRO A 198 7.02 1.16 6.51
C PRO A 198 8.39 1.18 7.19
N ARG A 199 9.42 1.33 6.40
CA ARG A 199 10.80 1.36 6.89
C ARG A 199 11.72 2.04 5.89
N PRO A 200 12.83 2.63 6.33
CA PRO A 200 13.90 3.05 5.43
C PRO A 200 14.44 1.85 4.65
N PHE A 201 14.81 2.07 3.39
CA PHE A 201 15.53 1.09 2.57
C PHE A 201 17.03 1.40 2.57
N LEU A 202 17.83 0.35 2.74
CA LEU A 202 19.30 0.49 2.75
C LEU A 202 19.92 -0.45 1.69
N PRO A 203 20.82 0.09 0.84
CA PRO A 203 21.19 1.50 0.72
C PRO A 203 20.04 2.36 0.22
N ALA A 204 19.97 3.62 0.64
CA ALA A 204 18.97 4.56 0.13
C ALA A 204 19.32 5.06 -1.29
N ALA A 205 18.31 5.46 -2.05
CA ALA A 205 18.52 6.17 -3.30
C ALA A 205 19.08 7.57 -3.03
N ILE A 206 20.24 7.90 -3.63
CA ILE A 206 20.89 9.23 -3.52
C ILE A 206 20.00 10.31 -4.16
N ASN A 207 19.36 9.96 -5.26
CA ASN A 207 18.41 10.83 -5.97
C ASN A 207 17.07 10.06 -6.13
N PRO A 208 16.15 10.16 -5.15
CA PRO A 208 14.87 9.46 -5.20
C PRO A 208 14.01 9.77 -6.43
N PRO A 209 13.93 11.02 -6.95
CA PRO A 209 13.27 11.31 -8.23
C PRO A 209 13.86 10.54 -9.41
N LEU A 210 15.19 10.45 -9.53
CA LEU A 210 15.85 9.67 -10.58
C LEU A 210 15.53 8.17 -10.44
N PHE A 211 15.57 7.65 -9.21
CA PHE A 211 15.21 6.25 -8.97
C PHE A 211 13.76 5.97 -9.39
N GLU A 212 12.81 6.83 -9.05
CA GLU A 212 11.41 6.69 -9.44
C GLU A 212 11.23 6.72 -10.96
N GLN A 213 11.92 7.63 -11.64
CA GLN A 213 11.94 7.74 -13.10
C GLN A 213 12.52 6.47 -13.75
N LEU A 214 13.66 5.96 -13.25
CA LEU A 214 14.29 4.74 -13.75
C LEU A 214 13.35 3.54 -13.65
N VAL A 215 12.69 3.35 -12.52
CA VAL A 215 11.71 2.28 -12.33
C VAL A 215 10.54 2.44 -13.30
N GLN A 216 10.00 3.63 -13.46
CA GLN A 216 8.89 3.89 -14.37
C GLN A 216 9.26 3.58 -15.83
N LEU A 217 10.41 4.07 -16.29
CA LEU A 217 10.90 3.83 -17.66
C LEU A 217 11.25 2.35 -17.86
N GLY A 218 11.94 1.74 -16.90
CA GLY A 218 12.33 0.34 -16.98
C GLY A 218 11.16 -0.61 -17.19
N PHE A 219 10.03 -0.35 -16.52
CA PHE A 219 8.80 -1.13 -16.66
C PHE A 219 7.83 -0.64 -17.75
N SER A 220 8.19 0.37 -18.55
CA SER A 220 7.33 0.90 -19.62
C SER A 220 6.98 -0.14 -20.69
N SER A 221 7.90 -1.06 -20.97
CA SER A 221 7.68 -2.18 -21.88
C SER A 221 8.26 -3.48 -21.32
N ARG A 222 7.42 -4.32 -20.72
CA ARG A 222 7.83 -5.56 -20.03
C ARG A 222 8.57 -6.56 -20.91
N ARG A 223 8.25 -6.61 -22.21
CA ARG A 223 8.89 -7.56 -23.16
C ARG A 223 10.27 -7.12 -23.64
N LYS A 224 10.63 -5.85 -23.49
CA LYS A 224 11.93 -5.31 -23.89
C LYS A 224 12.98 -5.54 -22.82
N MET A 225 14.24 -5.70 -23.24
CA MET A 225 15.39 -5.64 -22.34
C MET A 225 15.49 -4.28 -21.67
N LEU A 226 16.01 -4.23 -20.45
CA LEU A 226 16.12 -2.99 -19.68
C LEU A 226 16.90 -1.91 -20.45
N ARG A 227 17.99 -2.29 -21.11
CA ARG A 227 18.80 -1.37 -21.95
C ARG A 227 18.03 -0.68 -23.07
N ASN A 228 16.95 -1.28 -23.56
CA ASN A 228 16.10 -0.68 -24.59
C ASN A 228 15.03 0.25 -23.98
N ASN A 229 14.61 0.00 -22.74
CA ASN A 229 13.66 0.85 -22.04
C ASN A 229 14.32 2.13 -21.49
N LEU A 230 15.63 2.08 -21.20
CA LEU A 230 16.37 3.19 -20.58
C LEU A 230 17.27 3.95 -21.58
N GLN A 231 17.22 3.65 -22.89
CA GLN A 231 18.08 4.25 -23.92
C GLN A 231 18.02 5.78 -24.01
N ASP A 232 16.85 6.37 -23.66
CA ASP A 232 16.64 7.83 -23.67
C ASP A 232 17.21 8.52 -22.41
N LEU A 233 17.65 7.73 -21.41
CA LEU A 233 18.14 8.24 -20.13
C LEU A 233 19.65 8.07 -19.95
N ILE A 234 20.21 6.98 -20.49
CA ILE A 234 21.60 6.60 -20.36
C ILE A 234 22.07 5.89 -21.64
N ASP A 235 23.31 6.14 -22.03
CA ASP A 235 23.94 5.45 -23.15
C ASP A 235 23.97 3.93 -22.94
N ARG A 236 23.81 3.19 -24.05
CA ARG A 236 23.68 1.75 -24.04
C ARG A 236 24.90 1.02 -23.48
N GLU A 237 26.10 1.46 -23.85
CA GLU A 237 27.37 0.82 -23.44
C GLU A 237 27.64 1.09 -21.96
N GLN A 238 27.39 2.34 -21.53
CA GLN A 238 27.44 2.72 -20.12
C GLN A 238 26.48 1.89 -19.28
N LEU A 239 25.23 1.71 -19.72
CA LEU A 239 24.25 0.91 -18.99
C LEU A 239 24.69 -0.57 -18.92
N ILE A 240 25.21 -1.15 -19.99
CA ILE A 240 25.74 -2.53 -20.01
C ILE A 240 26.87 -2.67 -18.99
N SER A 241 27.81 -1.74 -18.94
CA SER A 241 28.90 -1.71 -17.95
C SER A 241 28.36 -1.66 -16.52
N LEU A 242 27.38 -0.78 -16.24
CA LEU A 242 26.75 -0.67 -14.92
C LEU A 242 26.04 -1.97 -14.52
N LEU A 243 25.23 -2.55 -15.42
CA LEU A 243 24.54 -3.82 -15.14
C LEU A 243 25.54 -4.93 -14.82
N THR A 244 26.61 -5.05 -15.59
CA THR A 244 27.68 -6.03 -15.35
C THR A 244 28.32 -5.83 -13.98
N SER A 245 28.61 -4.57 -13.58
CA SER A 245 29.17 -4.25 -12.26
C SER A 245 28.24 -4.62 -11.10
N LEU A 246 26.93 -4.68 -11.35
CA LEU A 246 25.90 -5.09 -10.42
C LEU A 246 25.57 -6.59 -10.48
N LYS A 247 26.35 -7.37 -11.23
CA LYS A 247 26.13 -8.80 -11.48
C LYS A 247 24.76 -9.09 -12.11
N VAL A 248 24.31 -8.17 -12.97
CA VAL A 248 23.07 -8.28 -13.75
C VAL A 248 23.45 -8.53 -15.21
N LEU A 249 22.76 -9.47 -15.86
CA LEU A 249 23.00 -9.76 -17.26
C LEU A 249 22.68 -8.56 -18.16
N PRO A 250 23.50 -8.24 -19.20
CA PRO A 250 23.18 -7.17 -20.16
C PRO A 250 21.86 -7.35 -20.92
N THR A 251 21.31 -8.57 -20.92
CA THR A 251 20.04 -8.95 -21.54
C THR A 251 18.86 -8.90 -20.56
N ALA A 252 19.11 -8.55 -19.30
CA ALA A 252 18.09 -8.52 -18.26
C ALA A 252 16.92 -7.59 -18.63
N ARG A 253 15.75 -7.96 -18.14
CA ARG A 253 14.54 -7.13 -18.16
C ARG A 253 14.36 -6.42 -16.82
N ALA A 254 13.43 -5.49 -16.77
CA ALA A 254 13.14 -4.75 -15.54
C ALA A 254 12.79 -5.67 -14.35
N GLU A 255 12.05 -6.74 -14.61
CA GLU A 255 11.62 -7.71 -13.59
C GLU A 255 12.75 -8.58 -13.02
N ASP A 256 13.91 -8.63 -13.69
CA ASP A 256 15.03 -9.45 -13.25
C ASP A 256 15.87 -8.78 -12.15
N LEU A 257 15.76 -7.45 -11.99
CA LEU A 257 16.51 -6.70 -11.00
C LEU A 257 15.78 -6.69 -9.65
N SER A 258 16.52 -6.98 -8.57
CA SER A 258 16.03 -6.76 -7.21
C SER A 258 15.87 -5.26 -6.89
N VAL A 259 15.11 -4.93 -5.85
CA VAL A 259 14.98 -3.54 -5.38
C VAL A 259 16.34 -2.92 -5.06
N GLU A 260 17.23 -3.68 -4.41
CA GLU A 260 18.59 -3.23 -4.12
C GLU A 260 19.39 -2.94 -5.39
N GLN A 261 19.31 -3.81 -6.42
CA GLN A 261 19.98 -3.59 -7.70
C GLN A 261 19.44 -2.36 -8.43
N TRP A 262 18.13 -2.11 -8.36
CA TRP A 262 17.52 -0.89 -8.88
C TRP A 262 18.05 0.36 -8.19
N VAL A 263 18.14 0.36 -6.85
CA VAL A 263 18.70 1.48 -6.08
C VAL A 263 20.17 1.69 -6.42
N ARG A 264 20.98 0.64 -6.43
CA ARG A 264 22.41 0.72 -6.77
C ARG A 264 22.64 1.22 -8.21
N LEU A 265 21.79 0.79 -9.16
CA LEU A 265 21.82 1.29 -10.54
C LEU A 265 21.54 2.80 -10.57
N SER A 266 20.48 3.25 -9.89
CA SER A 266 20.15 4.66 -9.78
C SER A 266 21.30 5.48 -9.18
N ASN A 267 21.92 5.00 -8.10
CA ASN A 267 23.01 5.69 -7.42
C ASN A 267 24.23 5.83 -8.33
N LYS A 268 24.62 4.75 -9.01
CA LYS A 268 25.74 4.81 -9.98
C LYS A 268 25.48 5.78 -11.15
N ILE A 269 24.26 5.83 -11.68
CA ILE A 269 23.91 6.80 -12.73
C ILE A 269 23.99 8.23 -12.17
N GLN A 270 23.56 8.46 -10.94
CA GLN A 270 23.67 9.77 -10.30
C GLN A 270 25.12 10.20 -10.08
N GLU A 271 25.99 9.28 -9.63
CA GLU A 271 27.43 9.52 -9.45
C GLU A 271 28.13 9.90 -10.76
N MET A 272 27.80 9.20 -11.87
CA MET A 272 28.35 9.53 -13.19
C MET A 272 27.97 10.95 -13.61
N ARG A 273 26.70 11.34 -13.45
CA ARG A 273 26.21 12.69 -13.78
C ARG A 273 26.82 13.80 -12.93
N GLY A 274 27.20 13.48 -11.68
CA GLY A 274 27.87 14.42 -10.80
C GLY A 274 29.36 14.61 -11.12
N ASN A 275 30.00 13.68 -11.84
CA ASN A 275 31.40 13.78 -12.25
C ASN A 275 31.58 14.45 -13.62
N ASP A 276 30.53 14.62 -14.41
CA ASP A 276 30.54 15.24 -15.73
C ASP A 276 30.18 16.75 -15.68
N GLY A 277 30.00 17.34 -14.51
CA GLY A 277 29.70 18.76 -14.25
C GLY A 277 30.74 19.42 -13.37
#